data_0b5dd74cd847090fb73ab5f027858821
#
_entry.id   0b5dd74cd847090fb73ab5f027858821
#
_cell.length_a   1.000
_cell.length_b   1.000
_cell.length_c   1.000
_cell.angle_alpha   90.00
_cell.angle_beta   90.00
_cell.angle_gamma   90.00
#
_symmetry.space_group_name_H-M   'P 1'
#
loop_
_entity.id
_entity.type
_entity.pdbx_description
1 polymer ?
#
loop_
_entity_poly.entity_id
_entity_poly.type
_entity_poly.pdbx_seq_one_letter_code
_entity_poly.pdbx_strand_id
1 'polypeptide(L)'
;FHFEETVLGIEETANGIVLETSEQEISCDSGIFALNLHPQLAYLDKKIQRNLDQTIAVDPYLQTSVPNVFAIGDCISVMNEPVAETFYAPLVNNAVRTGLVVANNLEEKTHRFIGSLRTMGTKVGDYYLASTGLTEMEGLFFPQTLASVIVRQPAPPLQHGTEILGKLIYDKVTQRVLGAQLCSKNNCLEKINTLALSIQD
;
A
#
# COMPACT_ATOMS: atom_id res chain seq x y z
N PHE A 1 -21.66 9.54 -0.20
CA PHE A 1 -20.69 8.68 -0.90
C PHE A 1 -21.40 8.02 -2.08
N HIS A 2 -20.74 8.03 -3.23
CA HIS A 2 -21.18 7.35 -4.45
C HIS A 2 -20.22 6.19 -4.71
N PHE A 3 -20.68 4.96 -4.43
CA PHE A 3 -19.89 3.75 -4.62
C PHE A 3 -20.26 3.14 -5.98
N GLU A 4 -19.28 2.46 -6.60
CA GLU A 4 -19.44 1.78 -7.90
C GLU A 4 -19.80 2.73 -9.05
N GLU A 5 -19.48 4.02 -8.90
CA GLU A 5 -19.73 5.09 -9.87
C GLU A 5 -18.40 5.55 -10.46
N THR A 6 -18.31 5.56 -11.79
CA THR A 6 -17.10 5.96 -12.51
C THR A 6 -17.26 7.37 -13.05
N VAL A 7 -16.30 8.26 -12.81
CA VAL A 7 -16.24 9.57 -13.42
C VAL A 7 -15.84 9.42 -14.89
N LEU A 8 -16.69 9.88 -15.80
CA LEU A 8 -16.51 9.80 -17.25
C LEU A 8 -16.01 11.11 -17.84
N GLY A 9 -16.43 12.24 -17.26
CA GLY A 9 -16.11 13.56 -17.75
C GLY A 9 -16.11 14.61 -16.65
N ILE A 10 -15.46 15.73 -16.94
CA ILE A 10 -15.41 16.90 -16.07
C ILE A 10 -15.54 18.14 -16.93
N GLU A 11 -16.49 18.99 -16.59
CA GLU A 11 -16.72 20.26 -17.25
C GLU A 11 -16.65 21.41 -16.25
N GLU A 12 -15.88 22.44 -16.58
CA GLU A 12 -15.86 23.68 -15.82
C GLU A 12 -17.00 24.58 -16.28
N THR A 13 -17.77 25.09 -15.32
CA THR A 13 -18.90 25.97 -15.57
C THR A 13 -18.69 27.33 -14.89
N ALA A 14 -19.52 28.30 -15.17
CA ALA A 14 -19.44 29.61 -14.51
C ALA A 14 -19.66 29.56 -12.98
N ASN A 15 -20.25 28.47 -12.46
CA ASN A 15 -20.64 28.33 -11.07
C ASN A 15 -19.91 27.18 -10.35
N GLY A 16 -18.85 26.60 -10.94
CA GLY A 16 -18.11 25.48 -10.38
C GLY A 16 -17.81 24.40 -11.41
N ILE A 17 -17.87 23.15 -10.99
CA ILE A 17 -17.53 21.97 -11.79
C ILE A 17 -18.74 21.05 -11.88
N VAL A 18 -18.98 20.49 -13.05
CA VAL A 18 -19.92 19.37 -13.26
C VAL A 18 -19.12 18.11 -13.56
N LEU A 19 -19.34 17.09 -12.75
CA LEU A 19 -18.79 15.76 -12.95
C LEU A 19 -19.86 14.91 -13.65
N GLU A 20 -19.54 14.39 -14.83
CA GLU A 20 -20.33 13.35 -15.47
C GLU A 20 -19.84 12.00 -14.96
N THR A 21 -20.77 11.20 -14.45
CA THR A 21 -20.46 9.84 -13.96
C THR A 21 -21.24 8.81 -14.77
N SER A 22 -20.98 7.52 -14.52
CA SER A 22 -21.73 6.42 -15.14
C SER A 22 -23.22 6.42 -14.79
N GLU A 23 -23.63 7.12 -13.73
CA GLU A 23 -24.99 7.07 -13.18
C GLU A 23 -25.70 8.44 -13.22
N GLN A 24 -24.96 9.55 -13.09
CA GLN A 24 -25.54 10.88 -12.93
C GLN A 24 -24.55 12.01 -13.20
N GLU A 25 -25.08 13.25 -13.23
CA GLU A 25 -24.28 14.46 -13.17
C GLU A 25 -24.25 15.01 -11.74
N ILE A 26 -23.04 15.38 -11.28
CA ILE A 26 -22.81 15.92 -9.93
C ILE A 26 -22.22 17.33 -10.06
N SER A 27 -22.95 18.34 -9.61
CA SER A 27 -22.43 19.71 -9.53
C SER A 27 -21.72 19.95 -8.20
N CYS A 28 -20.53 20.54 -8.23
CA CYS A 28 -19.73 20.87 -7.05
C CYS A 28 -18.92 22.14 -7.26
N ASP A 29 -18.48 22.76 -6.15
CA ASP A 29 -17.65 23.96 -6.19
C ASP A 29 -16.20 23.64 -6.55
N SER A 30 -15.72 22.47 -6.18
CA SER A 30 -14.33 22.03 -6.39
C SER A 30 -14.24 20.52 -6.49
N GLY A 31 -13.30 20.02 -7.29
CA GLY A 31 -12.99 18.60 -7.42
C GLY A 31 -11.56 18.29 -6.98
N ILE A 32 -11.39 17.19 -6.25
CA ILE A 32 -10.07 16.67 -5.86
C ILE A 32 -9.87 15.31 -6.52
N PHE A 33 -8.83 15.20 -7.34
CA PHE A 33 -8.44 13.94 -7.97
C PHE A 33 -7.50 13.17 -7.06
N ALA A 34 -7.99 12.08 -6.48
CA ALA A 34 -7.22 11.17 -5.64
C ALA A 34 -7.19 9.77 -6.28
N LEU A 35 -6.70 9.69 -7.52
CA LEU A 35 -6.58 8.47 -8.30
C LEU A 35 -5.28 7.73 -7.97
N ASN A 36 -5.25 6.43 -8.29
CA ASN A 36 -4.04 5.64 -8.18
C ASN A 36 -2.92 6.21 -9.06
N LEU A 37 -1.71 6.25 -8.49
CA LEU A 37 -0.52 6.66 -9.23
C LEU A 37 -0.10 5.55 -10.21
N HIS A 38 0.44 5.96 -11.36
CA HIS A 38 1.10 5.08 -12.32
C HIS A 38 2.44 5.69 -12.72
N PRO A 39 3.51 4.90 -12.81
CA PRO A 39 4.80 5.42 -13.23
C PRO A 39 4.78 5.83 -14.70
N GLN A 40 5.34 7.00 -15.01
CA GLN A 40 5.50 7.49 -16.36
C GLN A 40 6.73 6.85 -17.01
N LEU A 41 6.52 5.77 -17.75
CA LEU A 41 7.59 4.95 -18.33
C LEU A 41 7.66 5.01 -19.87
N ALA A 42 7.02 6.00 -20.50
CA ALA A 42 6.97 6.12 -21.95
C ALA A 42 8.35 6.33 -22.62
N TYR A 43 9.32 6.86 -21.85
CA TYR A 43 10.68 7.13 -22.30
C TYR A 43 11.62 5.91 -22.25
N LEU A 44 11.19 4.81 -21.61
CA LEU A 44 12.03 3.63 -21.46
C LEU A 44 12.13 2.80 -22.74
N ASP A 45 13.31 2.23 -22.96
CA ASP A 45 13.55 1.27 -24.05
C ASP A 45 12.63 0.04 -23.88
N LYS A 46 12.08 -0.45 -24.97
CA LYS A 46 11.22 -1.64 -25.04
C LYS A 46 11.91 -2.93 -24.60
N LYS A 47 13.25 -2.95 -24.51
CA LYS A 47 14.03 -4.07 -23.98
C LYS A 47 13.85 -4.26 -22.48
N ILE A 48 13.45 -3.22 -21.75
CA ILE A 48 13.17 -3.31 -20.32
C ILE A 48 11.79 -3.95 -20.14
N GLN A 49 11.78 -5.15 -19.55
CA GLN A 49 10.55 -5.88 -19.30
C GLN A 49 9.69 -5.19 -18.25
N ARG A 50 8.38 -5.32 -18.40
CA ARG A 50 7.39 -4.77 -17.49
C ARG A 50 6.51 -5.88 -16.92
N ASN A 51 6.02 -5.65 -15.71
CA ASN A 51 4.99 -6.46 -15.07
C ASN A 51 3.61 -6.21 -15.73
N LEU A 52 2.61 -7.02 -15.35
CA LEU A 52 1.24 -6.84 -15.84
C LEU A 52 0.63 -5.48 -15.48
N ASP A 53 1.01 -4.93 -14.32
CA ASP A 53 0.62 -3.61 -13.83
C ASP A 53 1.40 -2.45 -14.47
N GLN A 54 2.20 -2.75 -15.51
CA GLN A 54 3.05 -1.81 -16.25
C GLN A 54 4.25 -1.25 -15.48
N THR A 55 4.50 -1.68 -14.25
CA THR A 55 5.74 -1.35 -13.54
C THR A 55 6.95 -2.08 -14.15
N ILE A 56 8.16 -1.63 -13.85
CA ILE A 56 9.39 -2.27 -14.33
C ILE A 56 9.60 -3.59 -13.59
N ALA A 57 9.78 -4.68 -14.34
CA ALA A 57 10.13 -5.98 -13.78
C ALA A 57 11.59 -5.98 -13.31
N VAL A 58 11.82 -6.41 -12.07
CA VAL A 58 13.16 -6.49 -11.47
C VAL A 58 13.37 -7.84 -10.78
N ASP A 59 14.63 -8.24 -10.67
CA ASP A 59 15.04 -9.37 -9.87
C ASP A 59 15.09 -9.01 -8.36
N PRO A 60 15.33 -9.95 -7.45
CA PRO A 60 15.44 -9.66 -6.02
C PRO A 60 16.56 -8.67 -5.63
N TYR A 61 17.48 -8.38 -6.52
CA TYR A 61 18.55 -7.40 -6.35
C TYR A 61 18.24 -6.07 -7.05
N LEU A 62 16.99 -5.92 -7.54
CA LEU A 62 16.44 -4.75 -8.21
C LEU A 62 17.08 -4.44 -9.58
N GLN A 63 17.72 -5.43 -10.20
CA GLN A 63 18.19 -5.32 -11.57
C GLN A 63 17.06 -5.64 -12.54
N THR A 64 16.98 -4.87 -13.62
CA THR A 64 16.02 -5.07 -14.71
C THR A 64 16.42 -6.22 -15.62
N SER A 65 15.62 -6.49 -16.66
CA SER A 65 15.98 -7.43 -17.74
C SER A 65 17.22 -7.01 -18.54
N VAL A 66 17.69 -5.78 -18.42
CA VAL A 66 18.89 -5.26 -19.07
C VAL A 66 20.05 -5.25 -18.07
N PRO A 67 21.20 -5.89 -18.40
CA PRO A 67 22.37 -5.91 -17.50
C PRO A 67 22.82 -4.50 -17.12
N ASN A 68 23.21 -4.33 -15.85
CA ASN A 68 23.67 -3.08 -15.25
C ASN A 68 22.64 -1.94 -15.24
N VAL A 69 21.35 -2.25 -15.46
CA VAL A 69 20.25 -1.31 -15.32
C VAL A 69 19.37 -1.76 -14.14
N PHE A 70 19.21 -0.88 -13.17
CA PHE A 70 18.41 -1.11 -11.98
C PHE A 70 17.18 -0.23 -12.00
N ALA A 71 16.10 -0.67 -11.35
CA ALA A 71 14.91 0.15 -11.12
C ALA A 71 14.50 0.10 -9.64
N ILE A 72 14.12 1.26 -9.10
CA ILE A 72 13.84 1.46 -7.68
C ILE A 72 12.64 2.40 -7.48
N GLY A 73 12.10 2.42 -6.27
CA GLY A 73 11.05 3.36 -5.89
C GLY A 73 9.74 3.09 -6.60
N ASP A 74 9.06 4.15 -6.98
CA ASP A 74 7.68 4.09 -7.48
C ASP A 74 7.55 3.58 -8.92
N CYS A 75 8.64 3.23 -9.57
CA CYS A 75 8.58 2.63 -10.92
C CYS A 75 8.53 1.10 -10.91
N ILE A 76 8.63 0.46 -9.75
CA ILE A 76 8.59 -1.00 -9.58
C ILE A 76 7.44 -1.44 -8.68
N SER A 77 7.00 -2.68 -8.83
CA SER A 77 6.21 -3.38 -7.82
C SER A 77 7.11 -4.12 -6.85
N VAL A 78 6.70 -4.22 -5.59
CA VAL A 78 7.48 -4.83 -4.51
C VAL A 78 6.82 -6.11 -4.00
N MET A 79 7.64 -7.09 -3.63
CA MET A 79 7.18 -8.35 -3.06
C MET A 79 6.49 -8.13 -1.70
N ASN A 80 5.35 -8.77 -1.50
CA ASN A 80 4.74 -8.97 -0.19
C ASN A 80 5.01 -10.42 0.23
N GLU A 81 6.01 -10.61 1.08
CA GLU A 81 6.49 -11.95 1.45
C GLU A 81 5.42 -12.87 2.05
N PRO A 82 4.54 -12.41 2.96
CA PRO A 82 3.51 -13.25 3.56
C PRO A 82 2.60 -13.98 2.57
N VAL A 83 2.41 -13.41 1.38
CA VAL A 83 1.55 -13.99 0.34
C VAL A 83 2.29 -14.36 -0.94
N ALA A 84 3.60 -14.09 -0.99
CA ALA A 84 4.48 -14.35 -2.15
C ALA A 84 3.99 -13.69 -3.45
N GLU A 85 3.35 -12.53 -3.34
CA GLU A 85 2.82 -11.76 -4.46
C GLU A 85 3.45 -10.36 -4.53
N THR A 86 3.48 -9.76 -5.71
CA THR A 86 3.97 -8.40 -5.90
C THR A 86 2.82 -7.40 -5.90
N PHE A 87 3.05 -6.25 -5.25
CA PHE A 87 2.12 -5.14 -5.22
C PHE A 87 2.77 -3.85 -5.68
N TYR A 88 2.00 -3.03 -6.35
CA TYR A 88 2.37 -1.65 -6.56
C TYR A 88 2.16 -0.87 -5.25
N ALA A 89 3.24 -0.41 -4.66
CA ALA A 89 3.25 0.30 -3.38
C ALA A 89 4.15 1.53 -3.44
N PRO A 90 3.68 2.65 -4.04
CA PRO A 90 4.43 3.89 -4.18
C PRO A 90 4.54 4.60 -2.82
N LEU A 91 5.48 4.16 -2.00
CA LEU A 91 5.72 4.66 -0.66
C LEU A 91 7.16 5.14 -0.53
N VAL A 92 7.36 6.29 0.10
CA VAL A 92 8.69 6.87 0.36
C VAL A 92 9.64 5.87 1.01
N ASN A 93 9.16 5.09 1.98
CA ASN A 93 9.97 4.07 2.64
C ASN A 93 10.46 2.99 1.67
N ASN A 94 9.64 2.57 0.72
CA ASN A 94 10.04 1.61 -0.29
C ASN A 94 11.07 2.21 -1.25
N ALA A 95 10.88 3.47 -1.65
CA ALA A 95 11.83 4.18 -2.52
C ALA A 95 13.22 4.28 -1.87
N VAL A 96 13.28 4.67 -0.60
CA VAL A 96 14.55 4.76 0.16
C VAL A 96 15.19 3.38 0.34
N ARG A 97 14.44 2.38 0.76
CA ARG A 97 14.96 1.01 0.99
C ARG A 97 15.47 0.37 -0.29
N THR A 98 14.75 0.50 -1.39
CA THR A 98 15.17 -0.03 -2.68
C THR A 98 16.42 0.70 -3.21
N GLY A 99 16.52 2.02 -2.99
CA GLY A 99 17.73 2.78 -3.31
C GLY A 99 18.95 2.30 -2.54
N LEU A 100 18.81 2.04 -1.23
CA LEU A 100 19.89 1.49 -0.40
C LEU A 100 20.33 0.09 -0.86
N VAL A 101 19.37 -0.78 -1.22
CA VAL A 101 19.68 -2.12 -1.75
C VAL A 101 20.49 -2.02 -3.03
N VAL A 102 20.11 -1.16 -3.98
CA VAL A 102 20.87 -0.98 -5.22
C VAL A 102 22.25 -0.40 -4.95
N ALA A 103 22.36 0.60 -4.08
CA ALA A 103 23.67 1.19 -3.74
C ALA A 103 24.65 0.14 -3.20
N ASN A 104 24.17 -0.81 -2.38
CA ASN A 104 24.98 -1.90 -1.87
C ASN A 104 25.28 -3.01 -2.89
N ASN A 105 24.58 -3.05 -4.01
CA ASN A 105 24.73 -4.08 -5.04
C ASN A 105 25.48 -3.59 -6.29
N LEU A 106 25.96 -2.35 -6.33
CA LEU A 106 26.63 -1.80 -7.51
C LEU A 106 27.93 -2.52 -7.89
N GLU A 107 28.67 -2.99 -6.91
CA GLU A 107 29.91 -3.75 -7.13
C GLU A 107 29.63 -5.25 -7.20
N GLU A 108 28.85 -5.77 -6.25
CA GLU A 108 28.53 -7.20 -6.14
C GLU A 108 27.08 -7.38 -5.62
N LYS A 109 26.32 -8.31 -6.19
CA LYS A 109 24.94 -8.63 -5.79
C LYS A 109 24.90 -9.45 -4.49
N THR A 110 24.94 -8.76 -3.36
CA THR A 110 24.96 -9.39 -2.02
C THR A 110 23.70 -9.11 -1.19
N HIS A 111 23.01 -8.00 -1.46
CA HIS A 111 21.87 -7.56 -0.68
C HIS A 111 20.56 -7.74 -1.45
N ARG A 112 19.71 -8.66 -1.00
CA ARG A 112 18.37 -8.86 -1.56
C ARG A 112 17.37 -7.87 -0.95
N PHE A 113 16.46 -7.37 -1.75
CA PHE A 113 15.30 -6.65 -1.22
C PHE A 113 14.31 -7.67 -0.64
N ILE A 114 14.03 -7.54 0.66
CA ILE A 114 13.16 -8.46 1.40
C ILE A 114 11.67 -8.15 1.27
N GLY A 115 11.29 -7.26 0.37
CA GLY A 115 9.89 -6.90 0.17
C GLY A 115 9.37 -5.81 1.11
N SER A 116 8.05 -5.64 1.12
CA SER A 116 7.34 -4.63 1.90
C SER A 116 5.98 -5.12 2.34
N LEU A 117 5.64 -4.88 3.59
CA LEU A 117 4.29 -5.07 4.14
C LEU A 117 3.36 -3.86 3.91
N ARG A 118 3.82 -2.84 3.20
CA ARG A 118 3.09 -1.57 3.01
C ARG A 118 2.67 -0.94 4.34
N THR A 119 3.53 -1.02 5.34
CA THR A 119 3.27 -0.43 6.66
C THR A 119 3.14 1.08 6.51
N MET A 120 2.01 1.62 6.91
CA MET A 120 1.68 3.03 6.79
C MET A 120 0.83 3.50 7.97
N GLY A 121 0.88 4.79 8.22
CA GLY A 121 0.05 5.43 9.23
C GLY A 121 -0.22 6.87 8.88
N THR A 122 -1.38 7.36 9.27
CA THR A 122 -1.82 8.74 9.03
C THR A 122 -2.74 9.22 10.14
N LYS A 123 -2.95 10.52 10.18
CA LYS A 123 -3.96 11.15 11.04
C LYS A 123 -5.01 11.80 10.17
N VAL A 124 -6.28 11.45 10.41
CA VAL A 124 -7.44 12.02 9.72
C VAL A 124 -8.39 12.59 10.78
N GLY A 125 -8.52 13.89 10.83
CA GLY A 125 -9.23 14.58 11.89
C GLY A 125 -8.65 14.22 13.27
N ASP A 126 -9.47 13.67 14.17
CA ASP A 126 -9.06 13.26 15.50
C ASP A 126 -8.53 11.82 15.58
N TYR A 127 -8.55 11.07 14.46
CA TYR A 127 -8.19 9.66 14.48
C TYR A 127 -6.82 9.41 13.89
N TYR A 128 -6.04 8.57 14.53
CA TYR A 128 -4.85 7.92 14.00
C TYR A 128 -5.24 6.59 13.39
N LEU A 129 -4.87 6.40 12.13
CA LEU A 129 -5.11 5.19 11.36
C LEU A 129 -3.77 4.58 10.97
N ALA A 130 -3.62 3.27 11.15
CA ALA A 130 -2.41 2.57 10.75
C ALA A 130 -2.76 1.22 10.13
N SER A 131 -1.95 0.79 9.17
CA SER A 131 -2.15 -0.48 8.46
C SER A 131 -0.81 -1.11 8.12
N THR A 132 -0.78 -2.45 8.11
CA THR A 132 0.35 -3.26 7.62
C THR A 132 -0.15 -4.59 7.08
N GLY A 133 0.53 -5.15 6.07
CA GLY A 133 0.17 -6.40 5.44
C GLY A 133 -1.16 -6.33 4.69
N LEU A 134 -1.90 -7.44 4.66
CA LEU A 134 -3.16 -7.57 3.93
C LEU A 134 -4.32 -6.87 4.62
N THR A 135 -5.23 -6.37 3.80
CA THR A 135 -6.60 -6.04 4.22
C THR A 135 -7.53 -7.22 3.95
N GLU A 136 -8.71 -7.22 4.57
CA GLU A 136 -9.72 -8.27 4.35
C GLU A 136 -10.20 -8.30 2.90
N MET A 137 -10.33 -7.14 2.25
CA MET A 137 -10.74 -7.06 0.85
C MET A 137 -9.67 -7.62 -0.09
N GLU A 138 -8.40 -7.29 0.15
CA GLU A 138 -7.30 -7.86 -0.64
C GLU A 138 -7.23 -9.37 -0.48
N GLY A 139 -7.55 -9.88 0.70
CA GLY A 139 -7.60 -11.30 0.98
C GLY A 139 -8.54 -12.11 0.09
N LEU A 140 -9.53 -11.47 -0.53
CA LEU A 140 -10.44 -12.13 -1.49
C LEU A 140 -9.73 -12.56 -2.78
N PHE A 141 -8.58 -12.00 -3.09
CA PHE A 141 -7.80 -12.30 -4.30
C PHE A 141 -6.74 -13.37 -4.09
N PHE A 142 -6.59 -13.89 -2.86
CA PHE A 142 -5.59 -14.89 -2.53
C PHE A 142 -6.21 -16.27 -2.26
N PRO A 143 -5.47 -17.36 -2.56
CA PRO A 143 -5.98 -18.73 -2.37
C PRO A 143 -6.10 -19.13 -0.89
N GLN A 144 -5.48 -18.37 0.01
CA GLN A 144 -5.52 -18.64 1.46
C GLN A 144 -6.94 -18.43 2.01
N THR A 145 -7.37 -19.32 2.88
CA THR A 145 -8.64 -19.17 3.60
C THR A 145 -8.45 -18.16 4.74
N LEU A 146 -8.68 -16.90 4.45
CA LEU A 146 -8.49 -15.82 5.41
C LEU A 146 -9.65 -15.69 6.40
N ALA A 147 -9.34 -15.17 7.56
CA ALA A 147 -10.31 -14.70 8.54
C ALA A 147 -9.83 -13.36 9.12
N SER A 148 -10.77 -12.64 9.70
CA SER A 148 -10.47 -11.44 10.45
C SER A 148 -11.02 -11.51 11.87
N VAL A 149 -10.35 -10.83 12.79
CA VAL A 149 -10.83 -10.62 14.15
C VAL A 149 -10.66 -9.15 14.52
N ILE A 150 -11.69 -8.60 15.16
CA ILE A 150 -11.67 -7.24 15.70
C ILE A 150 -11.34 -7.32 17.18
N VAL A 151 -10.31 -6.58 17.60
CA VAL A 151 -9.83 -6.50 18.97
C VAL A 151 -10.03 -5.06 19.45
N ARG A 152 -10.54 -4.91 20.66
CA ARG A 152 -10.66 -3.62 21.34
C ARG A 152 -9.75 -3.63 22.56
N GLN A 153 -8.76 -2.74 22.56
CA GLN A 153 -7.91 -2.51 23.72
C GLN A 153 -8.40 -1.26 24.45
N PRO A 154 -8.94 -1.38 25.67
CA PRO A 154 -9.33 -0.21 26.44
C PRO A 154 -8.11 0.64 26.78
N ALA A 155 -8.33 1.93 26.95
CA ALA A 155 -7.28 2.82 27.43
C ALA A 155 -6.82 2.41 28.84
N PRO A 156 -5.52 2.53 29.17
CA PRO A 156 -5.05 2.36 30.53
C PRO A 156 -5.76 3.31 31.50
N PRO A 157 -6.12 2.88 32.70
CA PRO A 157 -6.91 3.68 33.67
C PRO A 157 -6.31 5.05 34.04
N LEU A 158 -4.98 5.16 33.92
CA LEU A 158 -4.25 6.40 34.24
C LEU A 158 -4.06 7.34 33.02
N GLN A 159 -4.42 6.91 31.86
CA GLN A 159 -4.42 7.75 30.66
C GLN A 159 -5.88 8.05 30.31
N HIS A 160 -6.28 9.31 30.27
CA HIS A 160 -7.56 9.76 29.74
C HIS A 160 -7.65 9.47 28.22
N GLY A 161 -7.27 8.26 27.84
CA GLY A 161 -7.14 7.83 26.47
C GLY A 161 -8.37 7.11 25.98
N THR A 162 -8.55 7.13 24.69
CA THR A 162 -9.56 6.38 23.97
C THR A 162 -9.06 4.98 23.68
N GLU A 163 -10.00 4.04 23.53
CA GLU A 163 -9.68 2.67 23.11
C GLU A 163 -8.92 2.64 21.78
N ILE A 164 -8.14 1.58 21.58
CA ILE A 164 -7.57 1.22 20.29
C ILE A 164 -8.43 0.11 19.70
N LEU A 165 -8.98 0.37 18.53
CA LEU A 165 -9.64 -0.63 17.72
C LEU A 165 -8.62 -1.24 16.79
N GLY A 166 -8.42 -2.54 16.87
CA GLY A 166 -7.53 -3.31 15.99
C GLY A 166 -8.32 -4.34 15.18
N LYS A 167 -7.94 -4.54 13.93
CA LYS A 167 -8.40 -5.64 13.09
C LYS A 167 -7.18 -6.43 12.65
N LEU A 168 -7.18 -7.74 12.91
CA LEU A 168 -6.15 -8.66 12.45
C LEU A 168 -6.71 -9.53 11.34
N ILE A 169 -5.90 -9.73 10.30
CA ILE A 169 -6.17 -10.65 9.21
C ILE A 169 -5.20 -11.83 9.35
N TYR A 170 -5.71 -13.05 9.31
CA TYR A 170 -4.91 -14.24 9.50
C TYR A 170 -5.37 -15.39 8.61
N ASP A 171 -4.48 -16.31 8.30
CA ASP A 171 -4.77 -17.57 7.62
C ASP A 171 -5.37 -18.55 8.62
N LYS A 172 -6.58 -19.09 8.32
CA LYS A 172 -7.29 -20.04 9.20
C LYS A 172 -6.57 -21.36 9.39
N VAL A 173 -5.77 -21.78 8.42
CA VAL A 173 -5.09 -23.07 8.43
C VAL A 173 -3.78 -22.99 9.22
N THR A 174 -2.93 -22.00 8.86
CA THR A 174 -1.62 -21.85 9.47
C THR A 174 -1.64 -21.02 10.74
N GLN A 175 -2.72 -20.29 11.00
CA GLN A 175 -2.88 -19.31 12.09
C GLN A 175 -1.88 -18.14 12.02
N ARG A 176 -1.18 -17.96 10.90
CA ARG A 176 -0.26 -16.84 10.72
C ARG A 176 -1.05 -15.55 10.51
N VAL A 177 -0.61 -14.49 11.18
CA VAL A 177 -1.11 -13.12 10.94
C VAL A 177 -0.52 -12.62 9.62
N LEU A 178 -1.38 -12.12 8.73
CA LEU A 178 -1.00 -11.64 7.40
C LEU A 178 -1.25 -10.15 7.24
N GLY A 179 -2.00 -9.53 8.15
CA GLY A 179 -2.28 -8.11 8.11
C GLY A 179 -2.89 -7.58 9.39
N ALA A 180 -2.75 -6.28 9.59
CA ALA A 180 -3.31 -5.59 10.75
C ALA A 180 -3.69 -4.15 10.40
N GLN A 181 -4.82 -3.67 10.94
CA GLN A 181 -5.26 -2.28 10.88
C GLN A 181 -5.57 -1.78 12.28
N LEU A 182 -5.20 -0.54 12.57
CA LEU A 182 -5.44 0.11 13.86
C LEU A 182 -6.16 1.44 13.66
N CYS A 183 -7.07 1.75 14.57
CA CYS A 183 -7.77 3.03 14.64
C CYS A 183 -7.88 3.48 16.10
N SER A 184 -7.51 4.73 16.41
CA SER A 184 -7.64 5.31 17.74
C SER A 184 -7.63 6.84 17.68
N LYS A 185 -8.20 7.50 18.69
CA LYS A 185 -7.96 8.93 18.92
C LYS A 185 -6.60 9.21 19.56
N ASN A 186 -5.99 8.21 20.19
CA ASN A 186 -4.62 8.30 20.68
C ASN A 186 -3.64 7.84 19.61
N ASN A 187 -2.43 8.39 19.64
CA ASN A 187 -1.39 7.96 18.69
C ASN A 187 -1.08 6.46 18.86
N CYS A 188 -1.46 5.67 17.86
CA CYS A 188 -1.22 4.23 17.80
C CYS A 188 -0.24 3.84 16.66
N LEU A 189 0.38 4.82 15.99
CA LEU A 189 1.18 4.57 14.79
C LEU A 189 2.41 3.70 15.07
N GLU A 190 3.03 3.82 16.24
CA GLU A 190 4.18 2.98 16.60
C GLU A 190 3.82 1.51 16.79
N LYS A 191 2.59 1.22 17.24
CA LYS A 191 2.13 -0.16 17.47
C LYS A 191 2.05 -0.97 16.18
N ILE A 192 1.83 -0.31 15.04
CA ILE A 192 1.77 -1.01 13.75
C ILE A 192 3.13 -1.58 13.35
N ASN A 193 4.24 -0.96 13.77
CA ASN A 193 5.59 -1.48 13.50
C ASN A 193 5.83 -2.81 14.24
N THR A 194 5.34 -2.93 15.48
CA THR A 194 5.42 -4.20 16.22
C THR A 194 4.62 -5.30 15.51
N LEU A 195 3.42 -4.98 15.04
CA LEU A 195 2.60 -5.91 14.27
C LEU A 195 3.26 -6.28 12.93
N ALA A 196 3.89 -5.32 12.26
CA ALA A 196 4.63 -5.58 11.02
C ALA A 196 5.79 -6.57 11.25
N LEU A 197 6.55 -6.41 12.34
CA LEU A 197 7.61 -7.37 12.70
C LEU A 197 7.03 -8.77 12.97
N SER A 198 5.91 -8.86 13.70
CA SER A 198 5.25 -10.15 13.98
C SER A 198 4.66 -10.84 12.74
N ILE A 199 4.47 -10.13 11.63
CA ILE A 199 4.04 -10.72 10.37
C ILE A 199 5.24 -11.28 9.58
N GLN A 200 6.43 -10.68 9.76
CA GLN A 200 7.65 -11.11 9.07
C GLN A 200 8.30 -12.35 9.70
N ASP A 201 8.06 -12.61 11.00
CA ASP A 201 8.55 -13.80 11.72
C ASP A 201 7.65 -15.02 11.43
#